data_10afd7a38ff365d48c1eb5ff36fe3c24
#
_entry.id   10afd7a38ff365d48c1eb5ff36fe3c24
#
_cell.length_a   1.000
_cell.length_b   1.000
_cell.length_c   1.000
_cell.angle_alpha   90.00
_cell.angle_beta   90.00
_cell.angle_gamma   90.00
#
_symmetry.space_group_name_H-M   'P 1'
#
loop_
_entity.id
_entity.type
_entity.pdbx_description
1 polymer ?
#
loop_
_entity_poly.entity_id
_entity_poly.type
_entity_poly.pdbx_seq_one_letter_code
_entity_poly.pdbx_strand_id
1 'polypeptide(L)'
;MNIIISNSSNKPIYEQITEQIKNKVVSNELKTGELLPSIRTLAKDLRISVITTKNAYDELEKEGFVETVPGKGTYVANKNVELIKEEQLAKIQDLLDTAVQLAKLSKISEQEVKKLKV
;
A
#
# COMPACT_ATOMS: atom_id res chain seq x y z
N MET A 1 -13.19 5.89 4.99
CA MET A 1 -11.96 5.11 4.73
C MET A 1 -11.64 4.27 5.97
N ASN A 2 -11.49 3.00 5.78
CA ASN A 2 -11.29 2.07 6.91
C ASN A 2 -9.86 1.51 6.87
N ILE A 3 -9.01 1.98 7.79
CA ILE A 3 -7.62 1.52 7.94
C ILE A 3 -7.50 0.73 9.23
N ILE A 4 -6.88 -0.43 9.16
CA ILE A 4 -6.69 -1.31 10.31
C ILE A 4 -5.19 -1.41 10.62
N ILE A 5 -4.82 -1.07 11.85
CA ILE A 5 -3.43 -1.13 12.31
C ILE A 5 -3.23 -2.38 13.16
N SER A 6 -2.18 -3.15 12.84
CA SER A 6 -1.78 -4.32 13.61
C SER A 6 -0.47 -4.03 14.35
N ASN A 7 -0.51 -4.12 15.68
CA ASN A 7 0.69 -3.95 16.51
C ASN A 7 1.57 -5.21 16.50
N SER A 8 1.03 -6.34 16.05
CA SER A 8 1.79 -7.59 15.96
C SER A 8 2.50 -7.77 14.61
N SER A 9 2.26 -6.88 13.66
CA SER A 9 2.93 -6.89 12.38
C SER A 9 4.38 -6.43 12.51
N ASN A 10 5.27 -6.97 11.68
CA ASN A 10 6.67 -6.52 11.61
C ASN A 10 6.81 -5.22 10.83
N LYS A 11 5.76 -4.76 10.15
CA LYS A 11 5.79 -3.54 9.35
C LYS A 11 5.56 -2.31 10.22
N PRO A 12 6.33 -1.24 10.01
CA PRO A 12 6.07 0.04 10.68
C PRO A 12 4.64 0.51 10.42
N ILE A 13 4.09 1.26 11.36
CA ILE A 13 2.70 1.75 11.26
C ILE A 13 2.50 2.59 10.00
N TYR A 14 3.44 3.50 9.66
CA TYR A 14 3.29 4.33 8.47
C TYR A 14 3.19 3.48 7.20
N GLU A 15 3.94 2.38 7.12
CA GLU A 15 3.91 1.48 5.98
C GLU A 15 2.58 0.73 5.88
N GLN A 16 2.00 0.33 7.01
CA GLN A 16 0.68 -0.27 7.03
C GLN A 16 -0.38 0.69 6.48
N ILE A 17 -0.27 1.97 6.80
CA ILE A 17 -1.18 2.99 6.29
C ILE A 17 -0.99 3.17 4.78
N THR A 18 0.25 3.34 4.32
CA THR A 18 0.52 3.56 2.89
C THR A 18 0.06 2.38 2.05
N GLU A 19 0.34 1.16 2.48
CA GLU A 19 -0.07 -0.04 1.74
C GLU A 19 -1.58 -0.15 1.62
N GLN A 20 -2.31 0.10 2.70
CA GLN A 20 -3.77 0.01 2.68
C GLN A 20 -4.39 1.07 1.79
N ILE A 21 -3.88 2.30 1.83
CA ILE A 21 -4.37 3.36 0.97
C ILE A 21 -4.06 3.06 -0.50
N LYS A 22 -2.84 2.60 -0.81
CA LYS A 22 -2.48 2.19 -2.17
C LYS A 22 -3.41 1.11 -2.70
N ASN A 23 -3.69 0.10 -1.89
CA ASN A 23 -4.58 -0.99 -2.28
C ASN A 23 -5.99 -0.48 -2.55
N LYS A 24 -6.47 0.45 -1.76
CA LYS A 24 -7.80 1.05 -1.96
C LYS A 24 -7.86 1.89 -3.25
N VAL A 25 -6.77 2.57 -3.58
CA VAL A 25 -6.69 3.33 -4.84
C VAL A 25 -6.66 2.38 -6.04
N VAL A 26 -5.83 1.34 -5.97
CA VAL A 26 -5.70 0.37 -7.06
C VAL A 26 -7.00 -0.40 -7.29
N SER A 27 -7.71 -0.76 -6.22
CA SER A 27 -8.99 -1.46 -6.31
C SER A 27 -10.15 -0.55 -6.67
N ASN A 28 -9.91 0.75 -6.80
CA ASN A 28 -10.93 1.76 -7.06
C ASN A 28 -11.95 1.92 -5.92
N GLU A 29 -11.62 1.45 -4.73
CA GLU A 29 -12.41 1.73 -3.53
C GLU A 29 -12.30 3.21 -3.15
N LEU A 30 -11.09 3.77 -3.28
CA LEU A 30 -10.86 5.22 -3.23
C LEU A 30 -10.73 5.72 -4.66
N LYS A 31 -11.62 6.63 -5.04
CA LYS A 31 -11.70 7.13 -6.42
C LYS A 31 -10.87 8.39 -6.61
N THR A 32 -10.40 8.59 -7.83
CA THR A 32 -9.69 9.82 -8.21
C THR A 32 -10.48 11.06 -7.80
N GLY A 33 -9.81 11.99 -7.14
CA GLY A 33 -10.42 13.23 -6.68
C GLY A 33 -11.13 13.12 -5.34
N GLU A 34 -11.21 11.92 -4.76
CA GLU A 34 -11.86 11.76 -3.46
C GLU A 34 -11.00 12.38 -2.36
N LEU A 35 -11.63 13.09 -1.45
CA LEU A 35 -10.96 13.73 -0.31
C LEU A 35 -10.64 12.68 0.75
N LEU A 36 -9.39 12.62 1.16
CA LEU A 36 -8.96 11.77 2.27
C LEU A 36 -9.20 12.47 3.60
N PRO A 37 -9.32 11.73 4.71
CA PRO A 37 -9.35 12.34 6.03
C PRO A 37 -8.12 13.20 6.25
N SER A 38 -8.24 14.28 7.03
CA SER A 38 -7.07 15.06 7.41
C SER A 38 -6.10 14.21 8.22
N ILE A 39 -4.82 14.62 8.22
CA ILE A 39 -3.79 13.92 9.00
C ILE A 39 -4.20 13.82 10.47
N ARG A 40 -4.71 14.91 11.04
CA ARG A 40 -5.12 14.92 12.45
C ARG A 40 -6.31 13.99 12.71
N THR A 41 -7.29 14.00 11.82
CA THR A 41 -8.47 13.13 11.95
C THR A 41 -8.07 11.66 11.87
N LEU A 42 -7.26 11.29 10.90
CA LEU A 42 -6.82 9.91 10.75
C LEU A 42 -5.96 9.46 11.92
N ALA A 43 -5.04 10.32 12.38
CA ALA A 43 -4.21 10.01 13.54
C ALA A 43 -5.06 9.77 14.79
N LYS A 44 -6.08 10.60 15.01
CA LYS A 44 -7.00 10.47 16.13
C LYS A 44 -7.80 9.16 16.01
N ASP A 45 -8.34 8.88 14.85
CA ASP A 45 -9.16 7.68 14.62
C ASP A 45 -8.37 6.40 14.81
N LEU A 46 -7.12 6.38 14.38
CA LEU A 46 -6.24 5.23 14.50
C LEU A 46 -5.47 5.18 15.82
N ARG A 47 -5.57 6.24 16.62
CA ARG A 47 -4.85 6.38 17.92
C ARG A 47 -3.34 6.26 17.73
N ILE A 48 -2.83 6.96 16.75
CA ILE A 48 -1.40 7.02 16.44
C ILE A 48 -0.92 8.46 16.40
N SER A 49 0.38 8.67 16.31
CA SER A 49 0.92 10.03 16.27
C SER A 49 0.61 10.75 14.97
N VAL A 50 0.48 12.06 15.04
CA VAL A 50 0.31 12.93 13.87
C VAL A 50 1.51 12.80 12.95
N ILE A 51 2.72 12.70 13.50
CA ILE A 51 3.95 12.58 12.71
C ILE A 51 3.95 11.29 11.88
N THR A 52 3.56 10.16 12.47
CA THR A 52 3.46 8.89 11.76
C THR A 52 2.48 8.99 10.59
N THR A 53 1.32 9.59 10.83
CA THR A 53 0.29 9.77 9.80
C THR A 53 0.80 10.71 8.69
N LYS A 54 1.47 11.80 9.08
CA LYS A 54 2.07 12.73 8.12
C LYS A 54 3.10 12.03 7.25
N ASN A 55 3.95 11.21 7.83
CA ASN A 55 4.96 10.46 7.08
C ASN A 55 4.31 9.54 6.04
N ALA A 56 3.19 8.90 6.41
CA ALA A 56 2.44 8.07 5.47
C ALA A 56 1.90 8.89 4.30
N TYR A 57 1.29 10.04 4.59
CA TYR A 57 0.74 10.90 3.55
C TYR A 57 1.83 11.51 2.65
N ASP A 58 2.96 11.89 3.24
CA ASP A 58 4.11 12.40 2.48
C ASP A 58 4.65 11.34 1.51
N GLU A 59 4.73 10.09 1.95
CA GLU A 59 5.17 9.00 1.10
C GLU A 59 4.17 8.73 -0.04
N LEU A 60 2.88 8.76 0.25
CA LEU A 60 1.85 8.59 -0.76
C LEU A 60 1.87 9.72 -1.79
N GLU A 61 2.14 10.94 -1.36
CA GLU A 61 2.27 12.08 -2.25
C GLU A 61 3.51 11.95 -3.14
N LYS A 62 4.63 11.55 -2.53
CA LYS A 62 5.88 11.33 -3.25
C LYS A 62 5.72 10.28 -4.34
N GLU A 63 4.96 9.21 -4.06
CA GLU A 63 4.70 8.16 -5.02
C GLU A 63 3.57 8.49 -6.00
N GLY A 64 2.91 9.64 -5.84
CA GLY A 64 1.89 10.10 -6.75
C GLY A 64 0.49 9.53 -6.53
N PHE A 65 0.24 8.89 -5.39
CA PHE A 65 -1.08 8.34 -5.08
C PHE A 65 -2.04 9.41 -4.57
N VAL A 66 -1.53 10.42 -3.91
CA VAL A 66 -2.33 11.52 -3.37
C VAL A 66 -1.73 12.85 -3.75
N GLU A 67 -2.54 13.90 -3.65
CA GLU A 67 -2.14 15.27 -3.95
C GLU A 67 -2.69 16.19 -2.87
N THR A 68 -1.80 16.97 -2.26
CA THR A 68 -2.20 17.93 -1.24
C THR A 68 -2.44 19.28 -1.89
N VAL A 69 -3.64 19.81 -1.67
CA VAL A 69 -4.02 21.15 -2.14
C VAL A 69 -4.04 22.06 -0.92
N PRO A 70 -3.13 23.04 -0.81
CA PRO A 70 -3.06 23.92 0.35
C PRO A 70 -4.41 24.57 0.67
N GLY A 71 -4.81 24.52 1.93
CA GLY A 71 -6.07 25.08 2.40
C GLY A 71 -7.32 24.27 2.07
N LYS A 72 -7.19 23.18 1.31
CA LYS A 72 -8.34 22.35 0.91
C LYS A 72 -8.25 20.90 1.39
N GLY A 73 -7.07 20.35 1.43
CA GLY A 73 -6.87 18.98 1.93
C GLY A 73 -6.06 18.09 0.99
N THR A 74 -6.09 16.81 1.27
CA THR A 74 -5.38 15.78 0.50
C THR A 74 -6.39 14.93 -0.26
N TYR A 75 -6.18 14.79 -1.55
CA TYR A 75 -7.09 14.11 -2.46
C TYR A 75 -6.38 12.95 -3.15
N VAL A 76 -7.16 11.94 -3.55
CA VAL A 76 -6.66 10.87 -4.39
C VAL A 76 -6.27 11.47 -5.74
N ALA A 77 -5.01 11.29 -6.13
CA ALA A 77 -4.49 11.88 -7.36
C ALA A 77 -5.02 11.15 -8.60
N ASN A 78 -5.04 11.87 -9.73
CA ASN A 78 -5.38 11.28 -11.01
C ASN A 78 -4.19 10.49 -11.53
N LYS A 79 -4.06 9.24 -11.07
CA LYS A 79 -2.96 8.36 -11.48
C LYS A 79 -3.48 7.28 -12.42
N ASN A 80 -2.64 6.90 -13.39
CA ASN A 80 -2.97 5.83 -14.32
C ASN A 80 -3.01 4.49 -13.57
N VAL A 81 -4.22 3.96 -13.36
CA VAL A 81 -4.45 2.70 -12.64
C VAL A 81 -3.77 1.53 -13.35
N GLU A 82 -3.73 1.55 -14.68
CA GLU A 82 -3.07 0.49 -15.44
C GLU A 82 -1.56 0.45 -15.18
N LEU A 83 -0.93 1.62 -15.10
CA LEU A 83 0.49 1.70 -14.78
C LEU A 83 0.76 1.19 -13.37
N ILE A 84 -0.10 1.52 -12.40
CA ILE A 84 0.02 1.02 -11.03
C ILE A 84 -0.07 -0.50 -11.01
N LYS A 85 -1.03 -1.07 -11.75
CA LYS A 85 -1.18 -2.52 -11.85
C LYS A 85 0.04 -3.18 -12.46
N GLU A 86 0.62 -2.57 -13.50
CA GLU A 86 1.85 -3.08 -14.10
C GLU A 86 3.01 -3.10 -13.10
N GLU A 87 3.15 -2.04 -12.32
CA GLU A 87 4.18 -1.97 -11.27
C GLU A 87 3.97 -3.06 -10.21
N GLN A 88 2.72 -3.29 -9.80
CA GLN A 88 2.41 -4.34 -8.83
C GLN A 88 2.66 -5.74 -9.41
N LEU A 89 2.31 -5.95 -10.67
CA LEU A 89 2.58 -7.23 -11.35
C LEU A 89 4.07 -7.51 -11.42
N ALA A 90 4.90 -6.50 -11.67
CA ALA A 90 6.34 -6.65 -11.68
C ALA A 90 6.87 -7.09 -10.29
N LYS A 91 6.34 -6.49 -9.23
CA LYS A 91 6.70 -6.89 -7.85
C LYS A 91 6.28 -8.32 -7.56
N ILE A 92 5.08 -8.72 -7.97
CA ILE A 92 4.59 -10.08 -7.80
C ILE A 92 5.48 -11.06 -8.55
N GLN A 93 5.87 -10.73 -9.78
CA GLN A 93 6.77 -11.57 -10.55
C GLN A 93 8.11 -11.75 -9.85
N ASP A 94 8.69 -10.69 -9.30
CA ASP A 94 9.95 -10.77 -8.56
C ASP A 94 9.82 -11.69 -7.34
N LEU A 95 8.70 -11.62 -6.62
CA LEU A 95 8.46 -12.48 -5.47
C LEU A 95 8.30 -13.94 -5.88
N LEU A 96 7.64 -14.20 -7.01
CA LEU A 96 7.50 -15.55 -7.55
C LEU A 96 8.88 -16.10 -7.97
N ASP A 97 9.69 -15.29 -8.63
CA ASP A 97 11.05 -15.69 -9.02
C ASP A 97 11.89 -16.02 -7.80
N THR A 98 11.79 -15.24 -6.73
CA THR A 98 12.46 -15.49 -5.48
C THR A 98 12.00 -16.80 -4.85
N ALA A 99 10.69 -17.06 -4.87
CA ALA A 99 10.13 -18.30 -4.35
C ALA A 99 10.65 -19.52 -5.13
N VAL A 100 10.72 -19.43 -6.44
CA VAL A 100 11.25 -20.50 -7.30
C VAL A 100 12.74 -20.75 -7.01
N GLN A 101 13.51 -19.67 -6.84
CA GLN A 101 14.93 -19.77 -6.50
C GLN A 101 15.14 -20.50 -5.17
N LEU A 102 14.36 -20.13 -4.17
CA LEU A 102 14.43 -20.78 -2.86
C LEU A 102 14.06 -22.25 -2.96
N ALA A 103 13.04 -22.58 -3.74
CA ALA A 103 12.64 -23.96 -3.97
C ALA A 103 13.78 -24.78 -4.60
N LYS A 104 14.46 -24.23 -5.61
CA LYS A 104 15.59 -24.89 -6.26
C LYS A 104 16.73 -25.16 -5.28
N LEU A 105 17.05 -24.17 -4.44
CA LEU A 105 18.09 -24.32 -3.41
C LEU A 105 17.72 -25.38 -2.38
N SER A 106 16.44 -25.54 -2.10
CA SER A 106 15.93 -26.52 -1.13
C SER A 106 15.56 -27.87 -1.77
N LYS A 107 15.83 -28.04 -3.07
CA LYS A 107 15.50 -29.24 -3.84
C LYS A 107 14.00 -29.54 -3.86
N ILE A 108 13.20 -28.48 -3.89
CA ILE A 108 11.74 -28.54 -4.01
C ILE A 108 11.40 -28.24 -5.47
N SER A 109 10.54 -29.04 -6.10
CA SER A 109 10.16 -28.84 -7.49
C SER A 109 9.21 -27.64 -7.66
N GLU A 110 9.21 -27.06 -8.85
CA GLU A 110 8.25 -25.98 -9.18
C GLU A 110 6.81 -26.45 -9.04
N GLN A 111 6.55 -27.72 -9.34
CA GLN A 111 5.21 -28.29 -9.20
C GLN A 111 4.76 -28.31 -7.75
N GLU A 112 5.67 -28.63 -6.82
CA GLU A 112 5.36 -28.58 -5.40
C GLU A 112 5.05 -27.16 -4.93
N VAL A 113 5.81 -26.18 -5.43
CA VAL A 113 5.56 -24.77 -5.12
C VAL A 113 4.19 -24.35 -5.63
N LYS A 114 3.81 -24.74 -6.85
CA LYS A 114 2.52 -24.40 -7.45
C LYS A 114 1.34 -25.00 -6.70
N LYS A 115 1.56 -26.07 -5.96
CA LYS A 115 0.52 -26.70 -5.13
C LYS A 115 0.26 -25.96 -3.83
N LEU A 116 1.15 -25.06 -3.42
CA LEU A 116 0.95 -24.28 -2.21
C LEU A 116 -0.23 -23.31 -2.42
N LYS A 117 -1.06 -23.21 -1.40
CA LYS A 117 -2.23 -22.35 -1.45
C LYS A 117 -1.93 -20.98 -0.85
N VAL A 118 -2.59 -20.02 -1.43
CA VAL A 118 -2.49 -18.62 -0.99
C VAL A 118 -3.54 -18.32 0.05
#